data_14323a4519bf0744d63c3b9fb8684f53
#
_entry.id   14323a4519bf0744d63c3b9fb8684f53
#
_cell.length_a   1.000
_cell.length_b   1.000
_cell.length_c   1.000
_cell.angle_alpha   90.00
_cell.angle_beta   90.00
_cell.angle_gamma   90.00
#
_symmetry.space_group_name_H-M   'P 1'
#
loop_
_entity.id
_entity.type
_entity.pdbx_description
1 polymer ?
#
loop_
_entity_poly.entity_id
_entity_poly.type
_entity_poly.pdbx_seq_one_letter_code
_entity_poly.pdbx_strand_id
1 'polypeptide(L)'
;MASADPRLPGIPLPAIPTPGSAPAPEPPTGVGPVPGATDPLPAAPEGVTPGPAEAAPTPEPPRTADEARQRLGEVQHEAEALTEQWHAATDEFTARQEEADRRNEAVEPLRREADAARADEETYRRSLEDVTLAFFDNGRLDQFNALLSSPSPQDYLDQMSALETLSADRLVALRDLQGKVDRAVRTQADADQATAEAQTAADAAHRAADEIAGRKADAERRIDEAEDLLRQLSPRDRALHNGPDEEAPDVAWGSGVGADALRAAATKLGKPYSWGAGGPNSFDCSGLTSWAFRQAGITLPRSSSAQSTVGRAVSWNELQPGDLVFYYSPVSHVGIYAGNGTMINAPQSGDVVKYQKVNRSVFTGARRV
;
A
#
# COMPACT_ATOMS: atom_id res chain seq x y z
N MET A 1 40.25 0.67 -2.64
CA MET A 1 38.96 1.18 -3.14
C MET A 1 37.96 0.04 -2.94
N ALA A 2 37.05 0.18 -1.99
CA ALA A 2 36.02 -0.84 -1.76
C ALA A 2 35.06 -0.76 -2.94
N SER A 3 34.95 -1.85 -3.70
CA SER A 3 33.94 -2.04 -4.74
C SER A 3 32.58 -1.93 -4.04
N ALA A 4 31.72 -0.99 -4.45
CA ALA A 4 30.36 -0.93 -3.95
C ALA A 4 29.68 -2.23 -4.39
N ASP A 5 29.07 -2.95 -3.43
CA ASP A 5 28.27 -4.14 -3.73
C ASP A 5 27.12 -3.72 -4.66
N PRO A 6 27.02 -4.24 -5.87
CA PRO A 6 26.02 -3.82 -6.85
C PRO A 6 24.60 -4.24 -6.53
N ARG A 7 24.38 -5.00 -5.46
CA ARG A 7 23.07 -5.51 -5.09
C ARG A 7 22.14 -4.36 -4.68
N LEU A 8 20.89 -4.48 -5.08
CA LEU A 8 19.83 -3.55 -4.62
C LEU A 8 19.84 -3.50 -3.09
N PRO A 9 19.79 -2.30 -2.47
CA PRO A 9 19.80 -2.18 -1.02
C PRO A 9 18.68 -3.04 -0.42
N GLY A 10 19.04 -3.88 0.55
CA GLY A 10 18.08 -4.67 1.30
C GLY A 10 17.20 -3.72 2.11
N ILE A 11 16.02 -3.38 1.58
CA ILE A 11 14.96 -2.80 2.41
C ILE A 11 14.49 -3.96 3.29
N PRO A 12 14.66 -3.92 4.62
CA PRO A 12 14.05 -4.91 5.48
C PRO A 12 12.54 -4.80 5.22
N LEU A 13 11.91 -5.88 4.77
CA LEU A 13 10.46 -5.95 4.72
C LEU A 13 9.98 -5.67 6.15
N PRO A 14 9.16 -4.64 6.39
CA PRO A 14 8.62 -4.40 7.72
C PRO A 14 7.87 -5.67 8.15
N ALA A 15 8.02 -6.05 9.41
CA ALA A 15 7.27 -7.17 9.97
C ALA A 15 5.79 -6.82 9.84
N ILE A 16 5.06 -7.57 9.00
CA ILE A 16 3.62 -7.41 8.85
C ILE A 16 3.01 -7.88 10.17
N PRO A 17 2.25 -7.06 10.90
CA PRO A 17 1.61 -7.51 12.12
C PRO A 17 0.67 -8.65 11.75
N THR A 18 0.93 -9.85 12.31
CA THR A 18 -0.02 -10.96 12.23
C THR A 18 -1.31 -10.50 12.93
N PRO A 19 -2.47 -10.58 12.26
CA PRO A 19 -3.75 -10.34 12.92
C PRO A 19 -3.80 -11.24 14.15
N GLY A 20 -4.05 -10.64 15.34
CA GLY A 20 -4.13 -11.40 16.57
C GLY A 20 -5.13 -12.53 16.38
N SER A 21 -4.67 -13.76 16.58
CA SER A 21 -5.49 -14.97 16.51
C SER A 21 -6.60 -14.84 17.57
N ALA A 22 -7.76 -14.34 17.16
CA ALA A 22 -8.96 -14.48 17.95
C ALA A 22 -9.25 -16.00 18.04
N PRO A 23 -9.55 -16.56 19.21
CA PRO A 23 -9.96 -17.96 19.30
C PRO A 23 -11.22 -18.14 18.44
N ALA A 24 -11.18 -19.16 17.57
CA ALA A 24 -12.33 -19.54 16.78
C ALA A 24 -13.55 -19.73 17.68
N PRO A 25 -14.75 -19.22 17.32
CA PRO A 25 -15.94 -19.51 18.08
C PRO A 25 -16.18 -21.02 18.05
N GLU A 26 -16.40 -21.61 19.24
CA GLU A 26 -16.78 -23.01 19.36
C GLU A 26 -18.09 -23.24 18.58
N PRO A 27 -18.20 -24.32 17.80
CA PRO A 27 -19.44 -24.61 17.09
C PRO A 27 -20.54 -24.95 18.09
N PRO A 28 -21.79 -24.52 17.87
CA PRO A 28 -22.91 -24.83 18.75
C PRO A 28 -23.12 -26.36 18.76
N THR A 29 -23.01 -26.94 19.95
CA THR A 29 -23.34 -28.33 20.21
C THR A 29 -24.86 -28.49 20.17
N GLY A 30 -25.38 -29.16 19.17
CA GLY A 30 -26.74 -29.67 19.20
C GLY A 30 -27.61 -29.46 17.97
N VAL A 31 -27.31 -30.14 16.87
CA VAL A 31 -28.34 -30.56 15.91
C VAL A 31 -28.01 -32.01 15.49
N GLY A 32 -28.94 -32.91 15.78
CA GLY A 32 -28.83 -34.32 15.45
C GLY A 32 -28.88 -34.58 13.91
N PRO A 33 -28.49 -35.80 13.47
CA PRO A 33 -28.25 -36.09 12.08
C PRO A 33 -29.57 -36.12 11.27
N VAL A 34 -29.60 -35.42 10.14
CA VAL A 34 -30.64 -35.54 9.11
C VAL A 34 -30.25 -36.70 8.19
N PRO A 35 -31.11 -37.70 7.95
CA PRO A 35 -30.77 -38.81 7.05
C PRO A 35 -31.12 -38.45 5.58
N GLY A 36 -30.18 -38.74 4.70
CA GLY A 36 -30.45 -39.10 3.31
C GLY A 36 -30.24 -38.02 2.27
N ALA A 37 -29.06 -38.03 1.64
CA ALA A 37 -28.89 -37.91 0.17
C ALA A 37 -27.43 -38.32 -0.18
N THR A 38 -27.28 -39.54 -0.63
CA THR A 38 -26.07 -40.03 -1.29
C THR A 38 -26.19 -39.81 -2.77
N ASP A 39 -25.53 -38.78 -3.29
CA ASP A 39 -25.10 -38.74 -4.69
C ASP A 39 -23.62 -38.41 -4.73
N PRO A 40 -22.78 -39.20 -5.41
CA PRO A 40 -21.36 -38.94 -5.53
C PRO A 40 -21.11 -37.78 -6.51
N LEU A 41 -20.35 -36.77 -6.05
CA LEU A 41 -19.79 -35.71 -6.88
C LEU A 41 -18.91 -36.31 -8.00
N PRO A 42 -18.99 -35.81 -9.25
CA PRO A 42 -18.09 -36.22 -10.31
C PRO A 42 -16.67 -35.87 -10.00
N ALA A 43 -15.75 -36.81 -10.28
CA ALA A 43 -14.32 -36.65 -10.09
C ALA A 43 -13.79 -35.41 -10.87
N ALA A 44 -12.96 -34.60 -10.21
CA ALA A 44 -12.23 -33.52 -10.84
C ALA A 44 -11.32 -34.08 -11.95
N PRO A 45 -11.14 -33.37 -13.08
CA PRO A 45 -10.22 -33.81 -14.11
C PRO A 45 -8.78 -33.81 -13.56
N GLU A 46 -8.08 -34.91 -13.81
CA GLU A 46 -6.69 -35.08 -13.42
C GLU A 46 -5.84 -33.92 -13.97
N GLY A 47 -5.05 -33.33 -13.09
CA GLY A 47 -4.23 -32.16 -13.38
C GLY A 47 -3.24 -32.43 -14.51
N VAL A 48 -3.28 -31.60 -15.51
CA VAL A 48 -2.21 -31.40 -16.47
C VAL A 48 -1.04 -30.82 -15.66
N THR A 49 -0.04 -31.63 -15.37
CA THR A 49 1.25 -31.15 -14.87
C THR A 49 1.83 -30.21 -15.93
N PRO A 50 2.12 -28.93 -15.63
CA PRO A 50 2.84 -28.10 -16.58
C PRO A 50 4.21 -28.74 -16.81
N GLY A 51 4.49 -29.09 -18.06
CA GLY A 51 5.82 -29.54 -18.46
C GLY A 51 6.87 -28.50 -18.07
N PRO A 52 8.15 -28.89 -17.91
CA PRO A 52 9.19 -27.94 -17.58
C PRO A 52 9.15 -26.81 -18.62
N ALA A 53 9.00 -25.56 -18.17
CA ALA A 53 9.08 -24.40 -19.01
C ALA A 53 10.39 -24.49 -19.82
N GLU A 54 10.28 -24.55 -21.13
CA GLU A 54 11.42 -24.56 -22.04
C GLU A 54 12.21 -23.29 -21.75
N ALA A 55 13.41 -23.44 -21.19
CA ALA A 55 14.27 -22.31 -20.88
C ALA A 55 14.52 -21.54 -22.19
N ALA A 56 14.20 -20.26 -22.19
CA ALA A 56 14.48 -19.40 -23.32
C ALA A 56 15.96 -19.55 -23.70
N PRO A 57 16.30 -19.63 -25.02
CA PRO A 57 17.69 -19.82 -25.43
C PRO A 57 18.55 -18.71 -24.84
N THR A 58 19.61 -19.08 -24.15
CA THR A 58 20.62 -18.13 -23.66
C THR A 58 21.17 -17.37 -24.86
N PRO A 59 21.12 -16.02 -24.89
CA PRO A 59 21.64 -15.25 -26.01
C PRO A 59 23.12 -15.55 -26.22
N GLU A 60 23.54 -15.72 -27.49
CA GLU A 60 24.95 -15.92 -27.82
C GLU A 60 25.79 -14.76 -27.26
N PRO A 61 27.01 -15.02 -26.75
CA PRO A 61 27.89 -13.99 -26.24
C PRO A 61 28.29 -13.04 -27.42
N PRO A 62 28.42 -11.71 -27.17
CA PRO A 62 28.78 -10.76 -28.20
C PRO A 62 30.18 -11.07 -28.79
N ARG A 63 30.30 -11.01 -30.12
CA ARG A 63 31.52 -11.37 -30.86
C ARG A 63 32.41 -10.15 -31.11
N THR A 64 31.87 -8.94 -31.05
CA THR A 64 32.56 -7.68 -31.26
C THR A 64 32.35 -6.69 -30.14
N ALA A 65 33.25 -5.69 -30.02
CA ALA A 65 33.07 -4.62 -28.99
C ALA A 65 31.83 -3.77 -29.27
N ASP A 66 31.42 -3.60 -30.53
CA ASP A 66 30.20 -2.87 -30.88
C ASP A 66 28.94 -3.63 -30.46
N GLU A 67 28.88 -4.94 -30.74
CA GLU A 67 27.81 -5.81 -30.27
C GLU A 67 27.73 -5.83 -28.74
N ALA A 68 28.87 -5.89 -28.06
CA ALA A 68 28.94 -5.85 -26.61
C ALA A 68 28.41 -4.53 -26.04
N ARG A 69 28.74 -3.39 -26.65
CA ARG A 69 28.22 -2.08 -26.25
C ARG A 69 26.71 -1.96 -26.50
N GLN A 70 26.23 -2.42 -27.63
CA GLN A 70 24.80 -2.43 -27.94
C GLN A 70 24.04 -3.29 -26.94
N ARG A 71 24.50 -4.53 -26.72
CA ARG A 71 23.87 -5.44 -25.74
C ARG A 71 23.90 -4.89 -24.33
N LEU A 72 25.02 -4.26 -23.91
CA LEU A 72 25.11 -3.59 -22.62
C LEU A 72 24.05 -2.50 -22.48
N GLY A 73 23.88 -1.64 -23.51
CA GLY A 73 22.85 -0.60 -23.49
C GLY A 73 21.43 -1.14 -23.36
N GLU A 74 21.11 -2.25 -24.06
CA GLU A 74 19.83 -2.92 -23.98
C GLU A 74 19.57 -3.47 -22.56
N VAL A 75 20.54 -4.22 -22.02
CA VAL A 75 20.43 -4.83 -20.69
C VAL A 75 20.38 -3.78 -19.58
N GLN A 76 21.16 -2.71 -19.69
CA GLN A 76 21.12 -1.59 -18.74
C GLN A 76 19.74 -0.91 -18.74
N HIS A 77 19.18 -0.67 -19.93
CA HIS A 77 17.84 -0.09 -20.03
C HIS A 77 16.76 -1.00 -19.43
N GLU A 78 16.83 -2.32 -19.66
CA GLU A 78 15.94 -3.28 -19.03
C GLU A 78 16.11 -3.32 -17.51
N ALA A 79 17.35 -3.31 -17.01
CA ALA A 79 17.66 -3.29 -15.59
C ALA A 79 17.14 -2.01 -14.91
N GLU A 80 17.28 -0.86 -15.60
CA GLU A 80 16.74 0.41 -15.13
C GLU A 80 15.21 0.38 -15.06
N ALA A 81 14.54 -0.13 -16.10
CA ALA A 81 13.09 -0.26 -16.12
C ALA A 81 12.58 -1.21 -15.02
N LEU A 82 13.26 -2.33 -14.77
CA LEU A 82 12.91 -3.26 -13.69
C LEU A 82 13.17 -2.67 -12.30
N THR A 83 14.26 -1.93 -12.14
CA THR A 83 14.57 -1.21 -10.89
C THR A 83 13.49 -0.17 -10.58
N GLU A 84 13.04 0.58 -11.59
CA GLU A 84 11.96 1.53 -11.44
C GLU A 84 10.62 0.85 -11.09
N GLN A 85 10.34 -0.32 -11.69
CA GLN A 85 9.17 -1.11 -11.31
C GLN A 85 9.25 -1.62 -9.87
N TRP A 86 10.44 -2.02 -9.41
CA TRP A 86 10.66 -2.39 -8.02
C TRP A 86 10.43 -1.20 -7.08
N HIS A 87 10.93 0.00 -7.41
CA HIS A 87 10.66 1.20 -6.63
C HIS A 87 9.18 1.57 -6.59
N ALA A 88 8.49 1.51 -7.74
CA ALA A 88 7.06 1.76 -7.82
C ALA A 88 6.25 0.76 -6.97
N ALA A 89 6.62 -0.52 -7.00
CA ALA A 89 6.00 -1.54 -6.14
C ALA A 89 6.28 -1.27 -4.64
N THR A 90 7.46 -0.74 -4.30
CA THR A 90 7.80 -0.36 -2.92
C THR A 90 6.97 0.84 -2.44
N ASP A 91 6.77 1.85 -3.29
CA ASP A 91 5.89 2.99 -2.99
C ASP A 91 4.43 2.50 -2.79
N GLU A 92 3.93 1.61 -3.66
CA GLU A 92 2.61 1.01 -3.54
C GLU A 92 2.46 0.18 -2.26
N PHE A 93 3.44 -0.66 -1.93
CA PHE A 93 3.43 -1.44 -0.70
C PHE A 93 3.33 -0.54 0.53
N THR A 94 4.12 0.53 0.58
CA THR A 94 4.07 1.48 1.71
C THR A 94 2.68 2.07 1.88
N ALA A 95 2.03 2.48 0.78
CA ALA A 95 0.66 3.00 0.82
C ALA A 95 -0.36 1.93 1.27
N ARG A 96 -0.21 0.67 0.83
CA ARG A 96 -1.04 -0.45 1.25
C ARG A 96 -0.87 -0.80 2.72
N GLN A 97 0.37 -0.75 3.20
CA GLN A 97 0.67 -0.98 4.62
C GLN A 97 0.04 0.10 5.51
N GLU A 98 0.19 1.37 5.15
CA GLU A 98 -0.44 2.46 5.89
C GLU A 98 -1.98 2.35 5.91
N GLU A 99 -2.59 1.91 4.81
CA GLU A 99 -4.03 1.67 4.75
C GLU A 99 -4.44 0.50 5.66
N ALA A 100 -3.69 -0.60 5.64
CA ALA A 100 -3.93 -1.74 6.53
C ALA A 100 -3.82 -1.34 8.00
N ASP A 101 -2.82 -0.56 8.37
CA ASP A 101 -2.63 -0.07 9.73
C ASP A 101 -3.80 0.82 10.17
N ARG A 102 -4.23 1.78 9.34
CA ARG A 102 -5.41 2.63 9.61
C ARG A 102 -6.69 1.81 9.80
N ARG A 103 -6.93 0.80 8.95
CA ARG A 103 -8.10 -0.07 9.05
C ARG A 103 -8.06 -0.91 10.33
N ASN A 104 -6.90 -1.45 10.66
CA ASN A 104 -6.73 -2.25 11.87
C ASN A 104 -6.93 -1.41 13.15
N GLU A 105 -6.42 -0.18 13.19
CA GLU A 105 -6.65 0.73 14.31
C GLU A 105 -8.13 1.07 14.54
N ALA A 106 -8.93 1.09 13.48
CA ALA A 106 -10.38 1.36 13.57
C ALA A 106 -11.20 0.20 14.12
N VAL A 107 -10.69 -1.04 14.10
CA VAL A 107 -11.45 -2.24 14.54
C VAL A 107 -11.73 -2.23 16.04
N GLU A 108 -10.72 -1.96 16.85
CA GLU A 108 -10.82 -2.10 18.30
C GLU A 108 -11.82 -1.13 18.99
N PRO A 109 -11.94 0.14 18.57
CA PRO A 109 -12.98 1.03 19.04
C PRO A 109 -14.40 0.51 18.73
N LEU A 110 -14.61 0.01 17.50
CA LEU A 110 -15.92 -0.50 17.08
C LEU A 110 -16.29 -1.79 17.82
N ARG A 111 -15.34 -2.69 18.06
CA ARG A 111 -15.56 -3.87 18.91
C ARG A 111 -15.98 -3.49 20.31
N ARG A 112 -15.28 -2.53 20.93
CA ARG A 112 -15.65 -2.05 22.28
C ARG A 112 -17.05 -1.42 22.31
N GLU A 113 -17.45 -0.70 21.26
CA GLU A 113 -18.81 -0.15 21.17
C GLU A 113 -19.85 -1.27 21.03
N ALA A 114 -19.58 -2.29 20.22
CA ALA A 114 -20.46 -3.45 20.06
C ALA A 114 -20.62 -4.22 21.37
N ASP A 115 -19.50 -4.48 22.08
CA ASP A 115 -19.51 -5.17 23.38
C ASP A 115 -20.29 -4.36 24.44
N ALA A 116 -20.11 -3.04 24.47
CA ALA A 116 -20.86 -2.16 25.37
C ALA A 116 -22.37 -2.15 25.05
N ALA A 117 -22.75 -2.12 23.79
CA ALA A 117 -24.16 -2.17 23.38
C ALA A 117 -24.82 -3.49 23.73
N ARG A 118 -24.09 -4.62 23.55
CA ARG A 118 -24.57 -5.95 24.00
C ARG A 118 -24.73 -6.03 25.52
N ALA A 119 -23.75 -5.55 26.27
CA ALA A 119 -23.83 -5.55 27.73
C ALA A 119 -24.99 -4.69 28.26
N ASP A 120 -25.27 -3.56 27.61
CA ASP A 120 -26.40 -2.68 27.94
C ASP A 120 -27.74 -3.38 27.60
N GLU A 121 -27.86 -4.02 26.44
CA GLU A 121 -29.04 -4.81 26.07
C GLU A 121 -29.29 -5.95 27.06
N GLU A 122 -28.26 -6.75 27.37
CA GLU A 122 -28.39 -7.88 28.28
C GLU A 122 -28.74 -7.46 29.71
N THR A 123 -28.15 -6.35 30.18
CA THR A 123 -28.47 -5.80 31.51
C THR A 123 -29.93 -5.33 31.58
N TYR A 124 -30.41 -4.65 30.56
CA TYR A 124 -31.77 -4.19 30.46
C TYR A 124 -32.76 -5.35 30.37
N ARG A 125 -32.47 -6.36 29.55
CA ARG A 125 -33.27 -7.57 29.42
C ARG A 125 -33.42 -8.30 30.76
N ARG A 126 -32.30 -8.50 31.50
CA ARG A 126 -32.37 -9.10 32.85
C ARG A 126 -33.23 -8.29 33.79
N SER A 127 -33.13 -6.97 33.80
CA SER A 127 -33.96 -6.13 34.66
C SER A 127 -35.46 -6.26 34.35
N LEU A 128 -35.85 -6.45 33.08
CA LEU A 128 -37.21 -6.71 32.69
C LEU A 128 -37.71 -8.11 33.09
N GLU A 129 -36.83 -9.13 32.98
CA GLU A 129 -37.11 -10.50 33.41
C GLU A 129 -37.35 -10.53 34.91
N ASP A 130 -36.51 -9.89 35.74
CA ASP A 130 -36.66 -9.81 37.20
C ASP A 130 -37.98 -9.14 37.61
N VAL A 131 -38.35 -8.03 36.96
CA VAL A 131 -39.62 -7.36 37.17
C VAL A 131 -40.80 -8.25 36.77
N THR A 132 -40.67 -8.99 35.69
CA THR A 132 -41.70 -9.88 35.19
C THR A 132 -41.92 -11.07 36.13
N LEU A 133 -40.82 -11.69 36.58
CA LEU A 133 -40.88 -12.79 37.58
C LEU A 133 -41.47 -12.33 38.89
N ALA A 134 -41.04 -11.21 39.45
CA ALA A 134 -41.59 -10.64 40.67
C ALA A 134 -43.11 -10.35 40.56
N PHE A 135 -43.58 -10.03 39.37
CA PHE A 135 -45.00 -9.81 39.11
C PHE A 135 -45.79 -11.11 39.02
N PHE A 136 -45.20 -12.20 38.51
CA PHE A 136 -45.84 -13.52 38.46
C PHE A 136 -45.89 -14.19 39.85
N ASP A 137 -44.85 -14.05 40.68
CA ASP A 137 -44.79 -14.63 42.03
C ASP A 137 -45.77 -13.97 43.01
N ASN A 138 -46.07 -12.67 42.81
CA ASN A 138 -47.00 -11.92 43.64
C ASN A 138 -48.50 -12.06 43.26
N GLY A 139 -48.85 -13.09 42.49
CA GLY A 139 -50.24 -13.56 42.37
C GLY A 139 -51.14 -12.81 41.38
N ARG A 140 -51.05 -13.19 40.08
CA ARG A 140 -52.01 -12.79 39.03
C ARG A 140 -53.48 -13.03 39.41
N LEU A 141 -53.75 -14.08 40.20
CA LEU A 141 -55.10 -14.46 40.63
C LEU A 141 -55.61 -13.53 41.68
N ASP A 142 -54.79 -13.03 42.61
CA ASP A 142 -55.21 -12.13 43.65
C ASP A 142 -55.59 -10.75 43.14
N GLN A 143 -54.93 -10.24 42.13
CA GLN A 143 -55.26 -8.96 41.51
C GLN A 143 -56.58 -9.02 40.69
N PHE A 144 -56.83 -10.12 39.98
CA PHE A 144 -58.14 -10.34 39.31
C PHE A 144 -59.26 -10.52 40.32
N ASN A 145 -59.01 -11.23 41.38
CA ASN A 145 -59.98 -11.38 42.48
C ASN A 145 -60.26 -10.04 43.21
N ALA A 146 -59.23 -9.23 43.46
CA ALA A 146 -59.36 -7.89 43.99
C ALA A 146 -60.18 -6.97 43.08
N LEU A 147 -59.98 -7.05 41.74
CA LEU A 147 -60.74 -6.28 40.78
C LEU A 147 -62.25 -6.68 40.82
N LEU A 148 -62.52 -7.98 40.84
CA LEU A 148 -63.91 -8.51 40.88
C LEU A 148 -64.63 -8.29 42.26
N SER A 149 -63.86 -8.05 43.32
CA SER A 149 -64.37 -7.84 44.70
C SER A 149 -64.25 -6.39 45.15
N SER A 150 -64.09 -5.44 44.26
CA SER A 150 -63.97 -4.02 44.58
C SER A 150 -65.15 -3.52 45.38
N PRO A 151 -64.89 -2.88 46.54
CA PRO A 151 -65.97 -2.52 47.48
C PRO A 151 -66.79 -1.31 47.00
N SER A 152 -66.30 -0.56 46.01
CA SER A 152 -67.00 0.57 45.40
C SER A 152 -66.73 0.75 43.93
N PRO A 153 -67.65 1.42 43.19
CA PRO A 153 -67.34 1.78 41.74
C PRO A 153 -66.13 2.66 41.59
N GLN A 154 -65.78 3.48 42.58
CA GLN A 154 -64.61 4.35 42.55
C GLN A 154 -63.31 3.50 42.65
N ASP A 155 -63.23 2.56 43.55
CA ASP A 155 -62.09 1.65 43.71
C ASP A 155 -61.86 0.82 42.47
N TYR A 156 -62.91 0.42 41.76
CA TYR A 156 -62.84 -0.26 40.50
C TYR A 156 -62.18 0.60 39.41
N LEU A 157 -62.61 1.86 39.31
CA LEU A 157 -62.04 2.80 38.31
C LEU A 157 -60.58 3.13 38.63
N ASP A 158 -60.21 3.28 39.88
CA ASP A 158 -58.82 3.52 40.30
C ASP A 158 -57.89 2.33 39.96
N GLN A 159 -58.40 1.10 40.20
CA GLN A 159 -57.67 -0.13 39.82
C GLN A 159 -57.52 -0.30 38.30
N MET A 160 -58.58 0.05 37.56
CA MET A 160 -58.48 0.03 36.06
C MET A 160 -57.46 1.05 35.55
N SER A 161 -57.44 2.25 36.11
CA SER A 161 -56.47 3.29 35.76
C SER A 161 -55.03 2.85 36.08
N ALA A 162 -54.82 2.19 37.24
CA ALA A 162 -53.51 1.64 37.60
C ALA A 162 -53.06 0.53 36.64
N LEU A 163 -53.96 -0.34 36.18
CA LEU A 163 -53.67 -1.37 35.18
C LEU A 163 -53.36 -0.79 33.81
N GLU A 164 -54.05 0.27 33.41
CA GLU A 164 -53.80 0.99 32.17
C GLU A 164 -52.39 1.64 32.18
N THR A 165 -52.06 2.32 33.29
CA THR A 165 -50.74 2.91 33.50
C THR A 165 -49.62 1.85 33.43
N LEU A 166 -49.78 0.73 34.13
CA LEU A 166 -48.85 -0.39 34.14
C LEU A 166 -48.68 -1.01 32.75
N SER A 167 -49.75 -1.08 31.98
CA SER A 167 -49.72 -1.60 30.61
C SER A 167 -48.96 -0.64 29.65
N ALA A 168 -49.17 0.67 29.85
CA ALA A 168 -48.45 1.70 29.12
C ALA A 168 -46.94 1.66 29.39
N ASP A 169 -46.55 1.57 30.67
CA ASP A 169 -45.15 1.47 31.10
C ASP A 169 -44.47 0.23 30.51
N ARG A 170 -45.15 -0.91 30.46
CA ARG A 170 -44.63 -2.12 29.84
C ARG A 170 -44.38 -1.96 28.32
N LEU A 171 -45.28 -1.28 27.63
CA LEU A 171 -45.11 -1.00 26.20
C LEU A 171 -43.90 -0.08 25.94
N VAL A 172 -43.66 0.88 26.83
CA VAL A 172 -42.45 1.73 26.78
C VAL A 172 -41.21 0.87 26.99
N ALA A 173 -41.17 0.06 28.04
CA ALA A 173 -40.03 -0.81 28.35
C ALA A 173 -39.68 -1.79 27.20
N LEU A 174 -40.71 -2.36 26.54
CA LEU A 174 -40.50 -3.24 25.38
C LEU A 174 -39.93 -2.47 24.19
N ARG A 175 -40.38 -1.23 23.94
CA ARG A 175 -39.81 -0.39 22.87
C ARG A 175 -38.34 -0.02 23.14
N ASP A 176 -38.05 0.28 24.42
CA ASP A 176 -36.67 0.58 24.83
C ASP A 176 -35.76 -0.64 24.66
N LEU A 177 -36.24 -1.84 25.04
CA LEU A 177 -35.49 -3.09 24.78
C LEU A 177 -35.26 -3.30 23.30
N GLN A 178 -36.28 -3.13 22.45
CA GLN A 178 -36.14 -3.25 21.03
C GLN A 178 -35.09 -2.26 20.47
N GLY A 179 -35.08 -1.01 20.94
CA GLY A 179 -34.08 -0.01 20.57
C GLY A 179 -32.66 -0.43 20.95
N LYS A 180 -32.48 -1.06 22.12
CA LYS A 180 -31.17 -1.58 22.55
C LYS A 180 -30.73 -2.78 21.73
N VAL A 181 -31.63 -3.71 21.42
CA VAL A 181 -31.34 -4.85 20.50
C VAL A 181 -30.92 -4.34 19.13
N ASP A 182 -31.68 -3.41 18.55
CA ASP A 182 -31.37 -2.83 17.25
C ASP A 182 -30.00 -2.13 17.23
N ARG A 183 -29.64 -1.48 18.35
CA ARG A 183 -28.31 -0.87 18.50
C ARG A 183 -27.20 -1.93 18.55
N ALA A 184 -27.39 -2.95 19.41
CA ALA A 184 -26.40 -4.03 19.55
C ALA A 184 -26.16 -4.76 18.22
N VAL A 185 -27.21 -5.02 17.45
CA VAL A 185 -27.10 -5.64 16.12
C VAL A 185 -26.34 -4.75 15.15
N ARG A 186 -26.61 -3.44 15.11
CA ARG A 186 -25.93 -2.51 14.22
C ARG A 186 -24.45 -2.36 14.56
N THR A 187 -24.14 -2.10 15.84
CA THR A 187 -22.73 -1.93 16.25
C THR A 187 -21.92 -3.20 16.04
N GLN A 188 -22.54 -4.38 16.18
CA GLN A 188 -21.89 -5.64 15.86
C GLN A 188 -21.61 -5.76 14.35
N ALA A 189 -22.57 -5.43 13.51
CA ALA A 189 -22.39 -5.46 12.06
C ALA A 189 -21.27 -4.49 11.61
N ASP A 190 -21.21 -3.30 12.21
CA ASP A 190 -20.16 -2.31 11.93
C ASP A 190 -18.77 -2.84 12.34
N ALA A 191 -18.66 -3.51 13.49
CA ALA A 191 -17.39 -4.12 13.95
C ALA A 191 -16.96 -5.31 13.07
N ASP A 192 -17.90 -6.14 12.64
CA ASP A 192 -17.65 -7.27 11.73
C ASP A 192 -17.20 -6.76 10.36
N GLN A 193 -17.85 -5.72 9.83
CA GLN A 193 -17.47 -5.09 8.58
C GLN A 193 -16.05 -4.50 8.66
N ALA A 194 -15.76 -3.73 9.71
CA ALA A 194 -14.42 -3.14 9.90
C ALA A 194 -13.34 -4.22 10.00
N THR A 195 -13.63 -5.34 10.64
CA THR A 195 -12.72 -6.50 10.73
C THR A 195 -12.45 -7.10 9.35
N ALA A 196 -13.48 -7.29 8.53
CA ALA A 196 -13.34 -7.82 7.17
C ALA A 196 -12.57 -6.86 6.26
N GLU A 197 -12.79 -5.56 6.39
CA GLU A 197 -12.05 -4.54 5.64
C GLU A 197 -10.58 -4.49 6.05
N ALA A 198 -10.26 -4.58 7.34
CA ALA A 198 -8.89 -4.64 7.85
C ALA A 198 -8.15 -5.89 7.33
N GLN A 199 -8.81 -7.05 7.33
CA GLN A 199 -8.25 -8.28 6.78
C GLN A 199 -7.97 -8.15 5.27
N THR A 200 -8.91 -7.60 4.51
CA THR A 200 -8.74 -7.36 3.07
C THR A 200 -7.55 -6.45 2.77
N ALA A 201 -7.38 -5.39 3.57
CA ALA A 201 -6.26 -4.47 3.44
C ALA A 201 -4.92 -5.14 3.78
N ALA A 202 -4.88 -5.95 4.85
CA ALA A 202 -3.69 -6.73 5.22
C ALA A 202 -3.29 -7.72 4.11
N ASP A 203 -4.25 -8.46 3.54
CA ASP A 203 -4.00 -9.38 2.43
C ASP A 203 -3.50 -8.66 1.17
N ALA A 204 -3.96 -7.43 0.92
CA ALA A 204 -3.46 -6.61 -0.17
C ALA A 204 -2.01 -6.16 0.07
N ALA A 205 -1.64 -5.79 1.30
CA ALA A 205 -0.28 -5.46 1.67
C ALA A 205 0.66 -6.69 1.54
N HIS A 206 0.23 -7.87 1.95
CA HIS A 206 0.99 -9.12 1.77
C HIS A 206 1.28 -9.41 0.28
N ARG A 207 0.26 -9.33 -0.58
CA ARG A 207 0.46 -9.53 -2.03
C ARG A 207 1.43 -8.51 -2.63
N ALA A 208 1.36 -7.25 -2.19
CA ALA A 208 2.30 -6.23 -2.64
C ALA A 208 3.74 -6.53 -2.18
N ALA A 209 3.94 -7.09 -0.98
CA ALA A 209 5.25 -7.51 -0.49
C ALA A 209 5.85 -8.65 -1.35
N ASP A 210 5.04 -9.65 -1.71
CA ASP A 210 5.47 -10.76 -2.58
C ASP A 210 5.86 -10.24 -3.99
N GLU A 211 5.11 -9.29 -4.52
CA GLU A 211 5.40 -8.66 -5.81
C GLU A 211 6.74 -7.90 -5.79
N ILE A 212 7.04 -7.17 -4.71
CA ILE A 212 8.33 -6.51 -4.52
C ILE A 212 9.48 -7.51 -4.60
N ALA A 213 9.38 -8.63 -3.91
CA ALA A 213 10.43 -9.65 -3.89
C ALA A 213 10.69 -10.20 -5.30
N GLY A 214 9.64 -10.47 -6.07
CA GLY A 214 9.75 -10.90 -7.46
C GLY A 214 10.44 -9.86 -8.35
N ARG A 215 9.96 -8.61 -8.33
CA ARG A 215 10.52 -7.51 -9.14
C ARG A 215 11.98 -7.20 -8.79
N LYS A 216 12.32 -7.26 -7.51
CA LYS A 216 13.70 -7.10 -7.06
C LYS A 216 14.60 -8.17 -7.63
N ALA A 217 14.21 -9.45 -7.55
CA ALA A 217 15.00 -10.56 -8.09
C ALA A 217 15.18 -10.46 -9.62
N ASP A 218 14.16 -10.00 -10.34
CA ASP A 218 14.24 -9.76 -11.78
C ASP A 218 15.23 -8.64 -12.11
N ALA A 219 15.17 -7.53 -11.39
CA ALA A 219 16.09 -6.42 -11.55
C ALA A 219 17.55 -6.83 -11.25
N GLU A 220 17.78 -7.54 -10.13
CA GLU A 220 19.12 -8.02 -9.74
C GLU A 220 19.75 -8.91 -10.84
N ARG A 221 18.98 -9.83 -11.45
CA ARG A 221 19.49 -10.65 -12.54
C ARG A 221 19.95 -9.82 -13.75
N ARG A 222 19.20 -8.78 -14.10
CA ARG A 222 19.59 -7.90 -15.23
C ARG A 222 20.76 -6.99 -14.88
N ILE A 223 20.84 -6.54 -13.63
CA ILE A 223 21.99 -5.79 -13.12
C ILE A 223 23.27 -6.64 -13.21
N ASP A 224 23.22 -7.89 -12.75
CA ASP A 224 24.36 -8.81 -12.81
C ASP A 224 24.81 -9.03 -14.28
N GLU A 225 23.87 -9.25 -15.23
CA GLU A 225 24.17 -9.35 -16.66
C GLU A 225 24.83 -8.08 -17.21
N ALA A 226 24.31 -6.90 -16.87
CA ALA A 226 24.87 -5.61 -17.30
C ALA A 226 26.29 -5.40 -16.79
N GLU A 227 26.56 -5.77 -15.52
CA GLU A 227 27.89 -5.65 -14.95
C GLU A 227 28.90 -6.63 -15.53
N ASP A 228 28.47 -7.86 -15.85
CA ASP A 228 29.30 -8.83 -16.54
C ASP A 228 29.73 -8.30 -17.93
N LEU A 229 28.80 -7.75 -18.69
CA LEU A 229 29.07 -7.13 -19.99
C LEU A 229 30.02 -5.92 -19.83
N LEU A 230 29.76 -5.06 -18.84
CA LEU A 230 30.59 -3.89 -18.54
C LEU A 230 32.04 -4.31 -18.20
N ARG A 231 32.24 -5.40 -17.44
CA ARG A 231 33.59 -5.93 -17.11
C ARG A 231 34.35 -6.40 -18.35
N GLN A 232 33.65 -6.88 -19.36
CA GLN A 232 34.26 -7.36 -20.61
C GLN A 232 34.74 -6.21 -21.54
N LEU A 233 34.17 -5.01 -21.40
CA LEU A 233 34.55 -3.85 -22.22
C LEU A 233 35.92 -3.27 -21.83
N SER A 234 36.71 -2.83 -22.84
CA SER A 234 37.91 -2.06 -22.59
C SER A 234 37.59 -0.67 -21.99
N PRO A 235 38.55 0.00 -21.34
CA PRO A 235 38.35 1.37 -20.86
C PRO A 235 37.89 2.34 -21.95
N ARG A 236 38.40 2.17 -23.18
CA ARG A 236 38.00 2.98 -24.34
C ARG A 236 36.54 2.72 -24.73
N ASP A 237 36.12 1.45 -24.75
CA ASP A 237 34.77 1.09 -25.15
C ASP A 237 33.76 1.52 -24.10
N ARG A 238 34.11 1.48 -22.80
CA ARG A 238 33.30 2.07 -21.72
C ARG A 238 33.15 3.57 -21.90
N ALA A 239 34.23 4.30 -22.17
CA ALA A 239 34.16 5.74 -22.42
C ALA A 239 33.26 6.08 -23.62
N LEU A 240 33.33 5.27 -24.69
CA LEU A 240 32.43 5.44 -25.85
C LEU A 240 30.98 5.12 -25.53
N HIS A 241 30.72 4.13 -24.65
CA HIS A 241 29.39 3.76 -24.19
C HIS A 241 28.76 4.85 -23.29
N ASN A 242 29.52 5.38 -22.36
CA ASN A 242 29.06 6.42 -21.42
C ASN A 242 28.82 7.78 -22.11
N GLY A 243 29.39 7.98 -23.30
CA GLY A 243 29.30 9.24 -24.00
C GLY A 243 30.14 10.37 -23.37
N PRO A 244 30.16 11.56 -23.96
CA PRO A 244 30.92 12.68 -23.48
C PRO A 244 30.30 13.27 -22.20
N ASP A 245 31.14 13.79 -21.31
CA ASP A 245 30.74 14.68 -20.24
C ASP A 245 30.51 16.08 -20.83
N GLU A 246 29.37 16.67 -20.52
CA GLU A 246 29.09 18.06 -20.91
C GLU A 246 29.62 19.04 -19.86
N GLU A 247 29.96 20.24 -20.30
CA GLU A 247 30.31 21.32 -19.38
C GLU A 247 29.06 21.90 -18.70
N ALA A 248 29.26 22.50 -17.52
CA ALA A 248 28.19 23.23 -16.85
C ALA A 248 27.64 24.33 -17.77
N PRO A 249 26.32 24.43 -17.96
CA PRO A 249 25.76 25.47 -18.80
C PRO A 249 25.98 26.86 -18.16
N ASP A 250 26.40 27.83 -18.99
CA ASP A 250 26.51 29.23 -18.57
C ASP A 250 25.12 29.88 -18.48
N VAL A 251 24.38 29.52 -17.42
CA VAL A 251 23.02 29.98 -17.13
C VAL A 251 22.87 30.23 -15.64
N ALA A 252 22.30 31.34 -15.27
CA ALA A 252 21.93 31.60 -13.89
C ALA A 252 20.73 30.70 -13.48
N TRP A 253 20.90 29.90 -12.44
CA TRP A 253 19.85 28.99 -11.98
C TRP A 253 18.74 29.67 -11.15
N GLY A 254 18.83 30.98 -10.89
CA GLY A 254 17.78 31.70 -10.18
C GLY A 254 17.65 31.28 -8.70
N SER A 255 16.42 31.34 -8.20
CA SER A 255 16.04 31.00 -6.82
C SER A 255 14.80 30.10 -6.81
N GLY A 256 14.56 29.42 -5.69
CA GLY A 256 13.42 28.52 -5.47
C GLY A 256 13.85 27.05 -5.37
N VAL A 257 12.90 26.20 -4.99
CA VAL A 257 13.11 24.80 -4.67
C VAL A 257 13.88 24.05 -5.76
N GLY A 258 13.47 24.20 -7.03
CA GLY A 258 14.13 23.51 -8.16
C GLY A 258 15.57 23.98 -8.34
N ALA A 259 15.85 25.28 -8.20
CA ALA A 259 17.21 25.83 -8.28
C ALA A 259 18.09 25.34 -7.11
N ASP A 260 17.53 25.22 -5.91
CA ASP A 260 18.23 24.72 -4.73
C ASP A 260 18.53 23.22 -4.88
N ALA A 261 17.57 22.44 -5.38
CA ALA A 261 17.77 21.02 -5.71
C ALA A 261 18.87 20.84 -6.79
N LEU A 262 18.86 21.67 -7.84
CA LEU A 262 19.89 21.63 -8.88
C LEU A 262 21.29 21.94 -8.32
N ARG A 263 21.42 22.94 -7.42
CA ARG A 263 22.68 23.24 -6.73
C ARG A 263 23.12 22.06 -5.86
N ALA A 264 22.19 21.42 -5.15
CA ALA A 264 22.49 20.24 -4.35
C ALA A 264 23.01 19.11 -5.25
N ALA A 265 22.35 18.80 -6.37
CA ALA A 265 22.78 17.80 -7.33
C ALA A 265 24.18 18.08 -7.89
N ALA A 266 24.49 19.36 -8.19
CA ALA A 266 25.81 19.77 -8.67
C ALA A 266 26.94 19.46 -7.68
N THR A 267 26.67 19.42 -6.37
CA THR A 267 27.65 18.98 -5.35
C THR A 267 28.01 17.50 -5.44
N LYS A 268 27.26 16.73 -6.23
CA LYS A 268 27.41 15.28 -6.38
C LYS A 268 28.02 14.86 -7.71
N LEU A 269 28.42 15.81 -8.55
CA LEU A 269 29.15 15.50 -9.77
C LEU A 269 30.36 14.61 -9.50
N GLY A 270 30.58 13.63 -10.37
CA GLY A 270 31.64 12.62 -10.26
C GLY A 270 31.35 11.50 -9.25
N LYS A 271 30.21 11.49 -8.55
CA LYS A 271 29.80 10.35 -7.72
C LYS A 271 29.34 9.19 -8.60
N PRO A 272 29.72 7.94 -8.25
CA PRO A 272 29.39 6.78 -9.10
C PRO A 272 27.88 6.53 -9.14
N TYR A 273 27.43 6.06 -10.30
CA TYR A 273 26.12 5.41 -10.41
C TYR A 273 26.12 4.11 -9.60
N SER A 274 25.02 3.80 -8.97
CA SER A 274 24.77 2.49 -8.36
C SER A 274 23.26 2.24 -8.34
N TRP A 275 22.86 1.08 -8.81
CA TRP A 275 21.47 0.66 -8.87
C TRP A 275 20.78 0.78 -7.50
N GLY A 276 19.58 1.38 -7.46
CA GLY A 276 18.79 1.55 -6.23
C GLY A 276 19.38 2.51 -5.20
N ALA A 277 20.50 3.18 -5.47
CA ALA A 277 21.17 4.04 -4.51
C ALA A 277 20.53 5.44 -4.45
N GLY A 278 20.18 5.89 -3.24
CA GLY A 278 19.64 7.23 -2.94
C GLY A 278 20.62 8.19 -2.28
N GLY A 279 21.94 8.01 -2.46
CA GLY A 279 22.99 8.87 -1.92
C GLY A 279 23.43 8.52 -0.49
N PRO A 280 24.33 9.30 0.09
CA PRO A 280 25.00 10.50 -0.46
C PRO A 280 26.26 10.22 -1.28
N ASN A 281 26.73 8.97 -1.39
CA ASN A 281 28.01 8.59 -2.00
C ASN A 281 27.91 7.99 -3.39
N SER A 282 26.75 7.40 -3.72
CA SER A 282 26.38 6.86 -5.01
C SER A 282 24.89 7.10 -5.26
N PHE A 283 24.47 7.09 -6.53
CA PHE A 283 23.10 7.42 -6.91
C PHE A 283 22.67 6.60 -8.12
N ASP A 284 21.38 6.23 -8.17
CA ASP A 284 20.70 6.01 -9.44
C ASP A 284 19.97 7.30 -9.88
N CYS A 285 19.28 7.28 -11.01
CA CYS A 285 18.66 8.47 -11.60
C CYS A 285 17.62 9.11 -10.67
N SER A 286 16.66 8.36 -10.20
CA SER A 286 15.57 8.82 -9.33
C SER A 286 16.03 9.06 -7.88
N GLY A 287 17.06 8.35 -7.45
CA GLY A 287 17.74 8.58 -6.16
C GLY A 287 18.47 9.90 -6.08
N LEU A 288 19.14 10.30 -7.18
CA LEU A 288 19.79 11.61 -7.26
C LEU A 288 18.77 12.75 -7.13
N THR A 289 17.68 12.66 -7.90
CA THR A 289 16.64 13.70 -7.88
C THR A 289 15.92 13.74 -6.52
N SER A 290 15.55 12.59 -5.94
CA SER A 290 14.94 12.53 -4.60
C SER A 290 15.88 13.09 -3.53
N TRP A 291 17.15 12.76 -3.60
CA TRP A 291 18.15 13.29 -2.67
C TRP A 291 18.28 14.81 -2.81
N ALA A 292 18.39 15.32 -4.03
CA ALA A 292 18.59 16.73 -4.31
C ALA A 292 17.39 17.59 -3.84
N PHE A 293 16.16 17.16 -4.17
CA PHE A 293 14.97 17.86 -3.73
C PHE A 293 14.75 17.78 -2.21
N ARG A 294 15.18 16.71 -1.56
CA ARG A 294 15.17 16.64 -0.08
C ARG A 294 16.10 17.66 0.57
N GLN A 295 17.26 17.96 -0.06
CA GLN A 295 18.12 19.07 0.41
C GLN A 295 17.43 20.43 0.27
N ALA A 296 16.51 20.57 -0.69
CA ALA A 296 15.67 21.76 -0.88
C ALA A 296 14.36 21.74 -0.06
N GLY A 297 14.18 20.75 0.83
CA GLY A 297 13.03 20.65 1.73
C GLY A 297 11.80 19.95 1.14
N ILE A 298 11.91 19.31 -0.03
CA ILE A 298 10.82 18.58 -0.68
C ILE A 298 11.12 17.08 -0.73
N THR A 299 10.16 16.29 -0.31
CA THR A 299 10.23 14.82 -0.44
C THR A 299 9.57 14.39 -1.75
N LEU A 300 10.34 13.81 -2.66
CA LEU A 300 9.85 13.19 -3.87
C LEU A 300 9.66 11.67 -3.65
N PRO A 301 8.73 11.03 -4.39
CA PRO A 301 8.65 9.58 -4.47
C PRO A 301 9.96 8.96 -4.92
N ARG A 302 10.16 7.66 -4.65
CA ARG A 302 11.43 7.01 -4.96
C ARG A 302 11.58 6.71 -6.46
N SER A 303 10.52 6.31 -7.15
CA SER A 303 10.58 5.96 -8.57
C SER A 303 10.49 7.18 -9.51
N SER A 304 11.17 7.13 -10.66
CA SER A 304 11.08 8.16 -11.70
C SER A 304 9.65 8.26 -12.25
N SER A 305 8.97 7.13 -12.38
CA SER A 305 7.57 7.06 -12.80
C SER A 305 6.66 7.86 -11.87
N ALA A 306 6.76 7.66 -10.55
CA ALA A 306 5.97 8.41 -9.57
C ALA A 306 6.39 9.89 -9.53
N GLN A 307 7.68 10.22 -9.65
CA GLN A 307 8.16 11.61 -9.77
C GLN A 307 7.55 12.33 -10.98
N SER A 308 7.28 11.61 -12.07
CA SER A 308 6.67 12.18 -13.27
C SER A 308 5.23 12.66 -13.08
N THR A 309 4.61 12.34 -11.96
CA THR A 309 3.24 12.79 -11.59
C THR A 309 3.24 13.97 -10.61
N VAL A 310 4.40 14.32 -10.02
CA VAL A 310 4.52 15.36 -9.00
C VAL A 310 4.63 16.74 -9.64
N GLY A 311 4.02 17.73 -9.01
CA GLY A 311 4.12 19.13 -9.43
C GLY A 311 3.36 19.44 -10.73
N ARG A 312 3.75 20.53 -11.38
CA ARG A 312 3.11 21.04 -12.60
C ARG A 312 3.83 20.52 -13.85
N ALA A 313 3.07 20.05 -14.84
CA ALA A 313 3.63 19.69 -16.15
C ALA A 313 4.25 20.93 -16.83
N VAL A 314 5.39 20.74 -17.49
CA VAL A 314 6.15 21.76 -18.18
C VAL A 314 6.42 21.28 -19.60
N SER A 315 6.15 22.13 -20.58
CA SER A 315 6.50 21.85 -21.98
C SER A 315 8.00 22.08 -22.23
N TRP A 316 8.51 21.50 -23.32
CA TRP A 316 9.93 21.66 -23.70
C TRP A 316 10.37 23.14 -23.75
N ASN A 317 9.54 24.00 -24.30
CA ASN A 317 9.88 25.43 -24.50
C ASN A 317 9.80 26.26 -23.20
N GLU A 318 9.22 25.69 -22.14
CA GLU A 318 9.05 26.34 -20.83
C GLU A 318 10.05 25.82 -19.79
N LEU A 319 10.95 24.91 -20.18
CA LEU A 319 11.96 24.32 -19.30
C LEU A 319 12.80 25.41 -18.64
N GLN A 320 12.95 25.30 -17.31
CA GLN A 320 13.78 26.18 -16.49
C GLN A 320 14.74 25.33 -15.63
N PRO A 321 15.91 25.86 -15.28
CA PRO A 321 16.80 25.16 -14.35
C PRO A 321 16.09 24.73 -13.08
N GLY A 322 16.24 23.46 -12.72
CA GLY A 322 15.56 22.84 -11.59
C GLY A 322 14.31 22.02 -11.95
N ASP A 323 13.82 22.06 -13.20
CA ASP A 323 12.74 21.20 -13.66
C ASP A 323 13.24 19.74 -13.76
N LEU A 324 12.37 18.78 -13.38
CA LEU A 324 12.62 17.37 -13.63
C LEU A 324 12.32 17.05 -15.10
N VAL A 325 13.23 16.32 -15.76
CA VAL A 325 13.07 15.86 -17.14
C VAL A 325 13.05 14.33 -17.18
N PHE A 326 12.06 13.75 -17.90
CA PHE A 326 11.77 12.33 -17.91
C PHE A 326 11.93 11.71 -19.27
N TYR A 327 12.35 10.46 -19.28
CA TYR A 327 12.62 9.69 -20.48
C TYR A 327 11.88 8.36 -20.50
N TYR A 328 11.65 7.90 -21.74
CA TYR A 328 11.03 6.63 -22.10
C TYR A 328 9.53 6.53 -21.80
N SER A 329 8.88 5.53 -22.37
CA SER A 329 7.48 5.21 -22.14
C SER A 329 7.33 3.67 -22.05
N PRO A 330 7.09 3.12 -20.87
CA PRO A 330 6.91 3.80 -19.60
C PRO A 330 8.15 4.57 -19.11
N VAL A 331 7.94 5.58 -18.24
CA VAL A 331 9.04 6.39 -17.68
C VAL A 331 9.95 5.50 -16.84
N SER A 332 11.24 5.50 -17.17
CA SER A 332 12.28 4.73 -16.47
C SER A 332 13.54 5.52 -16.14
N HIS A 333 13.64 6.79 -16.58
CA HIS A 333 14.80 7.63 -16.28
C HIS A 333 14.41 9.08 -16.01
N VAL A 334 15.19 9.78 -15.17
CA VAL A 334 14.96 11.18 -14.78
C VAL A 334 16.28 11.92 -14.53
N GLY A 335 16.28 13.22 -14.86
CA GLY A 335 17.35 14.15 -14.52
C GLY A 335 16.80 15.50 -14.08
N ILE A 336 17.68 16.41 -13.62
CA ILE A 336 17.34 17.78 -13.26
C ILE A 336 17.87 18.70 -14.37
N TYR A 337 16.98 19.43 -15.02
CA TYR A 337 17.34 20.38 -16.08
C TYR A 337 18.24 21.49 -15.55
N ALA A 338 19.37 21.73 -16.20
CA ALA A 338 20.36 22.72 -15.78
C ALA A 338 20.39 23.97 -16.66
N GLY A 339 19.64 23.99 -17.76
CA GLY A 339 19.63 25.07 -18.75
C GLY A 339 20.35 24.71 -20.06
N ASN A 340 20.08 25.45 -21.14
CA ASN A 340 20.71 25.30 -22.45
C ASN A 340 20.65 23.85 -23.01
N GLY A 341 19.55 23.14 -22.75
CA GLY A 341 19.36 21.75 -23.19
C GLY A 341 20.25 20.75 -22.47
N THR A 342 20.77 21.08 -21.29
CA THR A 342 21.64 20.25 -20.46
C THR A 342 20.91 19.89 -19.16
N MET A 343 21.20 18.73 -18.61
CA MET A 343 20.70 18.28 -17.30
C MET A 343 21.83 17.72 -16.44
N ILE A 344 21.61 17.60 -15.14
CA ILE A 344 22.40 16.76 -14.25
C ILE A 344 21.62 15.47 -14.00
N ASN A 345 22.28 14.34 -14.20
CA ASN A 345 21.71 13.02 -13.95
C ASN A 345 22.76 12.02 -13.46
N ALA A 346 22.31 10.88 -12.96
CA ALA A 346 23.10 9.68 -12.77
C ALA A 346 22.68 8.71 -13.91
N PRO A 347 23.48 8.57 -14.99
CA PRO A 347 22.96 8.01 -16.23
C PRO A 347 22.82 6.49 -16.20
N GLN A 348 23.86 5.73 -15.80
CA GLN A 348 23.88 4.27 -15.89
C GLN A 348 25.06 3.66 -15.13
N SER A 349 25.05 2.33 -14.93
CA SER A 349 26.16 1.59 -14.29
C SER A 349 27.46 1.77 -15.06
N GLY A 350 28.54 1.98 -14.34
CA GLY A 350 29.87 2.26 -14.91
C GLY A 350 30.11 3.73 -15.28
N ASP A 351 29.13 4.60 -15.01
CA ASP A 351 29.22 6.05 -15.20
C ASP A 351 29.07 6.80 -13.86
N VAL A 352 29.11 8.12 -13.90
CA VAL A 352 29.05 8.99 -12.73
C VAL A 352 27.95 10.04 -12.90
N VAL A 353 27.57 10.67 -11.81
CA VAL A 353 26.72 11.88 -11.84
C VAL A 353 27.43 12.94 -12.68
N LYS A 354 26.79 13.42 -13.72
CA LYS A 354 27.39 14.36 -14.66
C LYS A 354 26.39 15.27 -15.35
N TYR A 355 26.90 16.29 -16.04
CA TYR A 355 26.13 17.03 -17.03
C TYR A 355 26.00 16.22 -18.32
N GLN A 356 24.79 16.22 -18.88
CA GLN A 356 24.50 15.53 -20.13
C GLN A 356 23.46 16.31 -20.94
N LYS A 357 23.55 16.27 -22.28
CA LYS A 357 22.49 16.85 -23.12
C LYS A 357 21.19 16.10 -22.96
N VAL A 358 20.11 16.85 -22.87
CA VAL A 358 18.76 16.28 -22.86
C VAL A 358 18.48 15.64 -24.21
N ASN A 359 18.31 14.32 -24.23
CA ASN A 359 18.01 13.57 -25.44
C ASN A 359 16.53 13.70 -25.82
N ARG A 360 16.24 14.54 -26.81
CA ARG A 360 14.86 14.82 -27.25
C ARG A 360 14.15 13.63 -27.88
N SER A 361 14.87 12.64 -28.38
CA SER A 361 14.25 11.48 -29.05
C SER A 361 13.52 10.56 -28.06
N VAL A 362 13.96 10.54 -26.81
CA VAL A 362 13.39 9.71 -25.73
C VAL A 362 12.75 10.54 -24.60
N PHE A 363 12.76 11.87 -24.73
CA PHE A 363 12.10 12.78 -23.80
C PHE A 363 10.59 12.61 -23.85
N THR A 364 9.94 12.38 -22.70
CA THR A 364 8.51 12.14 -22.60
C THR A 364 7.76 13.24 -21.83
N GLY A 365 8.47 14.04 -21.05
CA GLY A 365 7.84 15.13 -20.30
C GLY A 365 8.76 15.78 -19.28
N ALA A 366 8.25 16.84 -18.65
CA ALA A 366 8.94 17.50 -17.55
C ALA A 366 7.96 17.98 -16.47
N ARG A 367 8.49 18.15 -15.27
CA ARG A 367 7.72 18.63 -14.10
C ARG A 367 8.47 19.75 -13.38
N ARG A 368 7.72 20.75 -12.93
CA ARG A 368 8.19 21.76 -11.98
C ARG A 368 7.57 21.49 -10.63
N VAL A 369 8.41 21.26 -9.66
CA VAL A 369 8.06 20.99 -8.26
C VAL A 369 8.07 22.29 -7.46
#